data_c9338f35ac4af2e79995dfbd6b566387
#
_entry.id   c9338f35ac4af2e79995dfbd6b566387
#
_cell.length_a   1.000
_cell.length_b   1.000
_cell.length_c   1.000
_cell.angle_alpha   90.00
_cell.angle_beta   90.00
_cell.angle_gamma   90.00
#
_symmetry.space_group_name_H-M   'P 1'
#
loop_
_entity.id
_entity.type
_entity.pdbx_description
1 polymer ?
#
loop_
_entity_poly.entity_id
_entity_poly.type
_entity_poly.pdbx_seq_one_letter_code
_entity_poly.pdbx_strand_id
1 'polypeptide(L)'
;MRPLNADAYLHEATYRATRLPVSRASTLIPDAYTEPAFHELELDRVFSTSWVPVAMADAVAQPGDALVTQVAGRSIIVARNRGGELRGFHNVCRHRGAELLDQGPCRIDRHIRCPYHGWAYDLDGRLLGTPLFSDDAEIPEDQQGIFDMSDVERFRREDHGLHPVAVAEWGCLVFASVDPAPEPLEAQLGDLANRLAGYRLEEWRTARTATYEIAANYKVVAENFMEYYHLPWVHPGLVKVSPMKAHYRWQGTGMYTGMCTRPIAANTDRGGWQGLSPMEGLSEEDATSARFVWLFPNAALNVLPNHVFVMLARPDGPRRTLEDVYLLTHPDTASGVDYHRSVDQLAAFWDEVNREDIAVVERVQRGLANPAYTGGRMCYRFEEPLHRFQNMIIDRMVGLRRVPAGDEVVEQPMFDS
;
A
#
# COMPACT_ATOMS: atom_id res chain seq x y z
N MET A 1 -22.33 0.65 -22.55
CA MET A 1 -21.33 0.71 -23.65
C MET A 1 -20.66 -0.65 -23.71
N ARG A 2 -20.14 -1.13 -24.85
CA ARG A 2 -19.29 -2.34 -24.83
C ARG A 2 -17.91 -1.94 -24.29
N PRO A 3 -17.24 -2.82 -23.51
CA PRO A 3 -15.88 -2.59 -23.07
C PRO A 3 -14.97 -2.33 -24.27
N LEU A 4 -13.94 -1.51 -24.04
CA LEU A 4 -12.89 -1.30 -25.03
C LEU A 4 -12.04 -2.56 -25.22
N ASN A 5 -11.37 -2.67 -26.35
CA ASN A 5 -10.34 -3.68 -26.53
C ASN A 5 -9.16 -3.40 -25.56
N ALA A 6 -8.56 -4.45 -25.01
CA ALA A 6 -7.44 -4.35 -24.06
C ALA A 6 -6.30 -3.46 -24.57
N ASP A 7 -5.96 -3.54 -25.86
CA ASP A 7 -4.96 -2.69 -26.49
C ASP A 7 -5.29 -1.19 -26.38
N ALA A 8 -6.58 -0.82 -26.45
CA ALA A 8 -7.00 0.57 -26.33
C ALA A 8 -6.62 1.21 -24.98
N TYR A 9 -6.53 0.41 -23.91
CA TYR A 9 -6.14 0.90 -22.58
C TYR A 9 -4.66 1.30 -22.49
N LEU A 10 -3.84 0.92 -23.47
CA LEU A 10 -2.43 1.28 -23.54
C LEU A 10 -2.19 2.57 -24.36
N HIS A 11 -3.24 3.20 -24.87
CA HIS A 11 -3.13 4.37 -25.72
C HIS A 11 -3.62 5.65 -25.04
N GLU A 12 -2.79 6.69 -25.09
CA GLU A 12 -3.05 8.03 -24.55
C GLU A 12 -4.41 8.60 -25.03
N ALA A 13 -4.80 8.28 -26.27
CA ALA A 13 -6.06 8.74 -26.88
C ALA A 13 -7.31 8.32 -26.08
N THR A 14 -7.25 7.19 -25.38
CA THR A 14 -8.34 6.68 -24.54
C THR A 14 -8.63 7.59 -23.35
N TYR A 15 -7.62 8.26 -22.85
CA TYR A 15 -7.69 9.09 -21.64
C TYR A 15 -7.78 10.59 -21.91
N ARG A 16 -8.02 10.96 -23.14
CA ARG A 16 -8.01 12.36 -23.61
C ARG A 16 -8.84 13.29 -22.76
N ALA A 17 -10.01 12.83 -22.28
CA ALA A 17 -10.89 13.63 -21.45
C ALA A 17 -10.39 13.78 -20.01
N THR A 18 -9.73 12.75 -19.45
CA THR A 18 -9.13 12.79 -18.12
C THR A 18 -7.83 13.62 -18.09
N ARG A 19 -7.11 13.66 -19.21
CA ARG A 19 -5.87 14.44 -19.37
C ARG A 19 -6.08 15.95 -19.50
N LEU A 20 -7.29 16.41 -19.62
CA LEU A 20 -7.58 17.86 -19.58
C LEU A 20 -7.19 18.45 -18.21
N PRO A 21 -6.94 19.76 -18.12
CA PRO A 21 -6.85 20.44 -16.84
C PRO A 21 -8.06 20.11 -15.95
N VAL A 22 -7.84 19.95 -14.66
CA VAL A 22 -8.85 19.46 -13.69
C VAL A 22 -10.18 20.21 -13.79
N SER A 23 -10.15 21.52 -14.06
CA SER A 23 -11.35 22.34 -14.26
C SER A 23 -12.23 21.92 -15.45
N ARG A 24 -11.70 21.11 -16.37
CA ARG A 24 -12.40 20.60 -17.58
C ARG A 24 -12.33 19.07 -17.69
N ALA A 25 -11.55 18.41 -16.84
CA ALA A 25 -11.33 16.99 -16.89
C ALA A 25 -12.62 16.18 -16.62
N SER A 26 -12.69 15.02 -17.23
CA SER A 26 -13.60 13.95 -16.83
C SER A 26 -12.89 12.99 -15.90
N THR A 27 -13.66 12.25 -15.10
CA THR A 27 -13.15 11.10 -14.35
C THR A 27 -12.51 10.09 -15.28
N LEU A 28 -11.70 9.17 -14.75
CA LEU A 28 -11.17 8.04 -15.48
C LEU A 28 -12.31 7.22 -16.11
N ILE A 29 -12.03 6.54 -17.20
CA ILE A 29 -13.01 5.73 -17.93
C ILE A 29 -13.63 4.65 -17.04
N PRO A 30 -14.94 4.34 -17.15
CA PRO A 30 -15.59 3.34 -16.32
C PRO A 30 -14.97 1.95 -16.39
N ASP A 31 -14.44 1.56 -17.55
CA ASP A 31 -13.74 0.29 -17.78
C ASP A 31 -12.57 0.09 -16.80
N ALA A 32 -11.92 1.17 -16.38
CA ALA A 32 -10.81 1.12 -15.42
C ALA A 32 -11.21 0.55 -14.04
N TYR A 33 -12.50 0.59 -13.72
CA TYR A 33 -13.02 0.11 -12.43
C TYR A 33 -13.79 -1.21 -12.54
N THR A 34 -14.12 -1.63 -13.76
CA THR A 34 -15.07 -2.72 -13.95
C THR A 34 -14.55 -3.87 -14.78
N GLU A 35 -13.56 -3.63 -15.66
CA GLU A 35 -13.16 -4.60 -16.67
C GLU A 35 -11.96 -5.44 -16.21
N PRO A 36 -12.07 -6.79 -16.28
CA PRO A 36 -10.95 -7.68 -15.94
C PRO A 36 -9.70 -7.40 -16.77
N ALA A 37 -9.84 -7.11 -18.07
CA ALA A 37 -8.69 -6.83 -18.94
C ALA A 37 -7.94 -5.55 -18.54
N PHE A 38 -8.64 -4.52 -18.03
CA PHE A 38 -7.98 -3.35 -17.49
C PHE A 38 -7.22 -3.70 -16.20
N HIS A 39 -7.84 -4.46 -15.32
CA HIS A 39 -7.23 -4.89 -14.07
C HIS A 39 -5.94 -5.72 -14.29
N GLU A 40 -5.97 -6.67 -15.22
CA GLU A 40 -4.78 -7.46 -15.58
C GLU A 40 -3.64 -6.59 -16.09
N LEU A 41 -3.95 -5.64 -16.99
CA LEU A 41 -2.96 -4.68 -17.47
C LEU A 41 -2.46 -3.75 -16.36
N GLU A 42 -3.31 -3.35 -15.43
CA GLU A 42 -2.94 -2.53 -14.28
C GLU A 42 -1.98 -3.27 -13.34
N LEU A 43 -2.21 -4.56 -13.07
CA LEU A 43 -1.24 -5.38 -12.33
C LEU A 43 0.12 -5.41 -13.05
N ASP A 44 0.14 -5.55 -14.38
CA ASP A 44 1.36 -5.58 -15.17
C ASP A 44 2.03 -4.23 -15.35
N ARG A 45 1.28 -3.14 -15.48
CA ARG A 45 1.81 -1.82 -15.84
C ARG A 45 1.99 -0.89 -14.65
N VAL A 46 1.10 -0.98 -13.66
CA VAL A 46 1.11 -0.11 -12.48
C VAL A 46 1.84 -0.79 -11.33
N PHE A 47 1.35 -1.94 -10.87
CA PHE A 47 1.88 -2.59 -9.69
C PHE A 47 3.25 -3.24 -9.91
N SER A 48 3.49 -3.85 -11.08
CA SER A 48 4.79 -4.51 -11.35
C SER A 48 5.93 -3.53 -11.60
N THR A 49 5.63 -2.28 -11.88
CA THR A 49 6.63 -1.23 -12.18
C THR A 49 6.76 -0.17 -11.10
N SER A 50 6.16 -0.41 -9.94
CA SER A 50 6.16 0.53 -8.81
C SER A 50 6.71 -0.12 -7.55
N TRP A 51 7.15 0.70 -6.60
CA TRP A 51 7.29 0.30 -5.22
C TRP A 51 5.90 0.25 -4.59
N VAL A 52 5.50 -0.91 -4.13
CA VAL A 52 4.19 -1.17 -3.53
C VAL A 52 4.33 -1.29 -2.02
N PRO A 53 3.68 -0.44 -1.22
CA PRO A 53 3.56 -0.64 0.22
C PRO A 53 2.86 -1.97 0.51
N VAL A 54 3.50 -2.85 1.29
CA VAL A 54 3.02 -4.23 1.49
C VAL A 54 2.79 -4.61 2.94
N ALA A 55 3.41 -3.90 3.88
CA ALA A 55 3.30 -4.21 5.30
C ALA A 55 3.70 -3.02 6.17
N MET A 56 3.41 -3.12 7.46
CA MET A 56 4.03 -2.31 8.48
C MET A 56 5.44 -2.84 8.81
N ALA A 57 6.38 -1.95 9.10
CA ALA A 57 7.77 -2.31 9.39
C ALA A 57 7.90 -3.20 10.65
N ASP A 58 7.02 -2.99 11.64
CA ASP A 58 7.01 -3.78 12.86
C ASP A 58 6.51 -5.24 12.67
N ALA A 59 5.86 -5.54 11.56
CA ALA A 59 5.48 -6.92 11.22
C ALA A 59 6.68 -7.82 10.87
N VAL A 60 7.81 -7.21 10.50
CA VAL A 60 9.05 -7.91 10.14
C VAL A 60 10.26 -7.30 10.84
N ALA A 61 10.11 -6.92 12.12
CA ALA A 61 11.11 -6.16 12.87
C ALA A 61 12.30 -7.01 13.35
N GLN A 62 12.08 -8.28 13.70
CA GLN A 62 13.08 -9.12 14.34
C GLN A 62 13.67 -10.15 13.37
N PRO A 63 14.97 -10.50 13.51
CA PRO A 63 15.56 -11.59 12.74
C PRO A 63 14.72 -12.86 12.79
N GLY A 64 14.33 -13.36 11.65
CA GLY A 64 13.44 -14.52 11.47
C GLY A 64 11.97 -14.18 11.27
N ASP A 65 11.53 -12.96 11.50
CA ASP A 65 10.19 -12.55 11.12
C ASP A 65 10.07 -12.53 9.60
N ALA A 66 8.93 -12.99 9.11
CA ALA A 66 8.61 -13.00 7.69
C ALA A 66 7.12 -12.75 7.46
N LEU A 67 6.83 -12.26 6.28
CA LEU A 67 5.47 -12.03 5.79
C LEU A 67 5.38 -12.53 4.36
N VAL A 68 4.32 -13.31 4.05
CA VAL A 68 3.94 -13.63 2.68
C VAL A 68 2.80 -12.73 2.26
N THR A 69 2.99 -12.03 1.16
CA THR A 69 2.01 -11.11 0.58
C THR A 69 2.01 -11.19 -0.95
N GLN A 70 1.23 -10.33 -1.60
CA GLN A 70 1.15 -10.28 -3.05
C GLN A 70 1.50 -8.90 -3.59
N VAL A 71 2.28 -8.88 -4.69
CA VAL A 71 2.55 -7.69 -5.50
C VAL A 71 2.31 -8.04 -6.96
N ALA A 72 1.47 -7.27 -7.64
CA ALA A 72 1.12 -7.51 -9.04
C ALA A 72 0.64 -8.96 -9.31
N GLY A 73 -0.17 -9.52 -8.41
CA GLY A 73 -0.66 -10.91 -8.49
C GLY A 73 0.40 -11.99 -8.25
N ARG A 74 1.60 -11.63 -7.81
CA ARG A 74 2.71 -12.55 -7.52
C ARG A 74 2.88 -12.71 -6.02
N SER A 75 2.89 -13.95 -5.54
CA SER A 75 3.20 -14.26 -4.13
C SER A 75 4.67 -13.98 -3.85
N ILE A 76 4.95 -13.20 -2.82
CA ILE A 76 6.30 -12.82 -2.39
C ILE A 76 6.49 -13.06 -0.89
N ILE A 77 7.73 -13.36 -0.51
CA ILE A 77 8.18 -13.43 0.88
C ILE A 77 8.98 -12.17 1.17
N VAL A 78 8.64 -11.47 2.24
CA VAL A 78 9.47 -10.43 2.85
C VAL A 78 9.95 -10.96 4.18
N ALA A 79 11.25 -10.96 4.44
CA ALA A 79 11.82 -11.54 5.66
C ALA A 79 12.96 -10.71 6.23
N ARG A 80 13.12 -10.71 7.54
CA ARG A 80 14.31 -10.19 8.23
C ARG A 80 15.33 -11.30 8.39
N ASN A 81 16.48 -11.18 7.73
CA ASN A 81 17.53 -12.18 7.83
C ASN A 81 18.21 -12.17 9.21
N ARG A 82 19.14 -13.10 9.45
CA ARG A 82 19.85 -13.22 10.74
C ARG A 82 20.75 -12.02 11.05
N GLY A 83 21.18 -11.30 10.03
CA GLY A 83 21.96 -10.07 10.16
C GLY A 83 21.10 -8.82 10.42
N GLY A 84 19.78 -8.96 10.48
CA GLY A 84 18.85 -7.83 10.64
C GLY A 84 18.53 -7.09 9.35
N GLU A 85 18.93 -7.61 8.18
CA GLU A 85 18.65 -6.98 6.89
C GLU A 85 17.32 -7.50 6.32
N LEU A 86 16.55 -6.60 5.69
CA LEU A 86 15.33 -6.97 4.98
C LEU A 86 15.69 -7.67 3.66
N ARG A 87 14.99 -8.77 3.38
CA ARG A 87 15.13 -9.57 2.15
C ARG A 87 13.76 -9.83 1.53
N GLY A 88 13.70 -9.80 0.23
CA GLY A 88 12.50 -10.15 -0.55
C GLY A 88 12.77 -11.27 -1.54
N PHE A 89 11.81 -12.19 -1.69
CA PHE A 89 11.89 -13.29 -2.63
C PHE A 89 10.53 -13.58 -3.26
N HIS A 90 10.51 -14.11 -4.47
CA HIS A 90 9.32 -14.78 -4.97
C HIS A 90 9.04 -16.03 -4.13
N ASN A 91 7.79 -16.20 -3.68
CA ASN A 91 7.36 -17.35 -2.89
C ASN A 91 7.20 -18.59 -3.75
N VAL A 92 8.29 -19.05 -4.37
CA VAL A 92 8.31 -20.16 -5.30
C VAL A 92 9.57 -20.99 -5.18
N CYS A 93 9.39 -22.31 -4.98
CA CYS A 93 10.49 -23.26 -4.91
C CYS A 93 11.15 -23.44 -6.28
N ARG A 94 12.49 -23.38 -6.30
CA ARG A 94 13.30 -23.50 -7.53
C ARG A 94 13.34 -24.92 -8.10
N HIS A 95 12.77 -25.92 -7.40
CA HIS A 95 12.67 -27.29 -7.90
C HIS A 95 11.51 -27.44 -8.89
N ARG A 96 10.26 -27.30 -8.43
CA ARG A 96 9.05 -27.56 -9.24
C ARG A 96 7.93 -26.54 -8.96
N GLY A 97 8.27 -25.33 -8.53
CA GLY A 97 7.36 -24.21 -8.47
C GLY A 97 6.33 -24.24 -7.33
N ALA A 98 6.48 -25.11 -6.32
CA ALA A 98 5.60 -25.09 -5.17
C ALA A 98 5.78 -23.77 -4.38
N GLU A 99 4.69 -23.21 -3.87
CA GLU A 99 4.77 -22.15 -2.85
C GLU A 99 5.47 -22.68 -1.61
N LEU A 100 6.32 -21.82 -1.01
CA LEU A 100 7.18 -22.19 0.11
C LEU A 100 6.51 -21.97 1.46
N LEU A 101 5.77 -20.87 1.58
CA LEU A 101 5.12 -20.41 2.80
C LEU A 101 3.69 -20.00 2.50
N ASP A 102 2.81 -20.17 3.49
CA ASP A 102 1.42 -19.73 3.40
C ASP A 102 1.32 -18.19 3.55
N GLN A 103 0.23 -17.63 3.04
CA GLN A 103 -0.09 -16.20 3.10
C GLN A 103 -0.15 -15.70 4.55
N GLY A 104 0.41 -14.53 4.80
CA GLY A 104 0.37 -13.83 6.08
C GLY A 104 1.69 -13.85 6.85
N PRO A 105 1.70 -13.36 8.09
CA PRO A 105 2.89 -13.30 8.92
C PRO A 105 3.30 -14.69 9.43
N CYS A 106 4.60 -14.93 9.47
CA CYS A 106 5.17 -16.16 10.01
C CYS A 106 6.53 -15.89 10.63
N ARG A 107 7.03 -16.86 11.38
CA ARG A 107 8.38 -16.83 11.94
C ARG A 107 9.20 -18.00 11.41
N ILE A 108 10.39 -17.71 10.94
CA ILE A 108 11.31 -18.69 10.38
C ILE A 108 12.45 -18.91 11.36
N ASP A 109 12.46 -20.07 12.02
CA ASP A 109 13.44 -20.37 13.06
C ASP A 109 14.82 -20.70 12.50
N ARG A 110 14.92 -21.40 11.38
CA ARG A 110 16.20 -21.85 10.81
C ARG A 110 16.31 -21.56 9.33
N HIS A 111 15.40 -22.09 8.52
CA HIS A 111 15.40 -21.99 7.08
C HIS A 111 13.97 -22.13 6.52
N ILE A 112 13.76 -21.66 5.31
CA ILE A 112 12.53 -21.87 4.55
C ILE A 112 12.58 -23.25 3.94
N ARG A 113 11.66 -24.14 4.27
CA ARG A 113 11.61 -25.51 3.76
C ARG A 113 10.43 -25.68 2.81
N CYS A 114 10.71 -26.11 1.60
CA CYS A 114 9.66 -26.44 0.63
C CYS A 114 8.79 -27.59 1.16
N PRO A 115 7.46 -27.43 1.21
CA PRO A 115 6.57 -28.47 1.74
C PRO A 115 6.47 -29.71 0.81
N TYR A 116 6.93 -29.58 -0.44
CA TYR A 116 6.78 -30.67 -1.43
C TYR A 116 7.91 -31.69 -1.35
N HIS A 117 9.18 -31.29 -1.51
CA HIS A 117 10.32 -32.20 -1.53
C HIS A 117 11.44 -31.81 -0.55
N GLY A 118 11.14 -30.92 0.40
CA GLY A 118 12.06 -30.57 1.48
C GLY A 118 13.26 -29.70 1.07
N TRP A 119 13.31 -29.15 -0.15
CA TRP A 119 14.35 -28.18 -0.49
C TRP A 119 14.36 -27.05 0.51
N ALA A 120 15.54 -26.71 1.01
CA ALA A 120 15.69 -25.77 2.11
C ALA A 120 16.52 -24.54 1.68
N TYR A 121 16.06 -23.36 2.06
CA TYR A 121 16.70 -22.09 1.73
C TYR A 121 16.97 -21.30 3.00
N ASP A 122 18.11 -20.59 3.08
CA ASP A 122 18.35 -19.65 4.14
C ASP A 122 17.53 -18.34 3.94
N LEU A 123 17.64 -17.43 4.91
CA LEU A 123 16.96 -16.13 4.86
C LEU A 123 17.66 -15.12 3.94
N ASP A 124 18.77 -15.49 3.31
CA ASP A 124 19.40 -14.76 2.21
C ASP A 124 19.03 -15.35 0.84
N GLY A 125 18.14 -16.36 0.82
CA GLY A 125 17.62 -17.01 -0.38
C GLY A 125 18.55 -18.09 -0.95
N ARG A 126 19.64 -18.45 -0.30
CA ARG A 126 20.57 -19.47 -0.79
C ARG A 126 19.99 -20.85 -0.57
N LEU A 127 20.14 -21.74 -1.55
CA LEU A 127 19.77 -23.14 -1.40
C LEU A 127 20.77 -23.86 -0.48
N LEU A 128 20.29 -24.35 0.66
CA LEU A 128 21.09 -25.03 1.68
C LEU A 128 21.11 -26.54 1.47
N GLY A 129 19.99 -27.14 1.09
CA GLY A 129 19.86 -28.58 1.01
C GLY A 129 18.76 -29.05 0.06
N THR A 130 19.01 -30.20 -0.54
CA THR A 130 18.15 -30.84 -1.52
C THR A 130 18.07 -32.35 -1.20
N PRO A 131 17.15 -32.76 -0.29
CA PRO A 131 17.06 -34.13 0.14
C PRO A 131 16.98 -35.11 -1.06
N LEU A 132 17.77 -36.15 -1.05
CA LEU A 132 17.84 -37.17 -2.10
C LEU A 132 18.20 -36.63 -3.51
N PHE A 133 18.74 -35.40 -3.59
CA PHE A 133 19.10 -34.77 -4.88
C PHE A 133 20.59 -34.48 -5.02
N SER A 134 21.37 -34.69 -3.96
CA SER A 134 22.83 -34.54 -3.92
C SER A 134 23.42 -35.45 -2.84
N ASP A 135 24.72 -35.71 -2.91
CA ASP A 135 25.44 -36.60 -2.00
C ASP A 135 25.39 -36.18 -0.51
N ASP A 136 24.96 -34.95 -0.23
CA ASP A 136 24.83 -34.41 1.15
C ASP A 136 23.45 -34.68 1.76
N ALA A 137 22.59 -35.45 1.13
CA ALA A 137 21.23 -35.67 1.63
C ALA A 137 21.26 -36.51 2.90
N GLU A 138 20.65 -36.03 3.97
CA GLU A 138 20.27 -36.88 5.12
C GLU A 138 19.18 -37.84 4.66
N ILE A 139 19.59 -39.02 4.19
CA ILE A 139 18.67 -40.11 3.86
C ILE A 139 18.32 -40.82 5.17
N PRO A 140 17.02 -40.98 5.51
CA PRO A 140 16.62 -41.80 6.66
C PRO A 140 17.31 -43.20 6.63
N GLU A 141 17.76 -43.67 7.79
CA GLU A 141 18.53 -44.91 7.88
C GLU A 141 17.86 -46.11 7.21
N ASP A 142 16.54 -46.19 7.27
CA ASP A 142 15.71 -47.24 6.64
C ASP A 142 15.63 -47.14 5.11
N GLN A 143 16.09 -46.01 4.55
CA GLN A 143 16.08 -45.74 3.11
C GLN A 143 17.50 -45.65 2.52
N GLN A 144 18.53 -45.78 3.33
CA GLN A 144 19.91 -45.78 2.85
C GLN A 144 20.16 -46.95 1.89
N GLY A 145 20.76 -46.65 0.75
CA GLY A 145 21.05 -47.61 -0.30
C GLY A 145 19.92 -47.89 -1.28
N ILE A 146 18.74 -47.31 -1.09
CA ILE A 146 17.64 -47.39 -2.07
C ILE A 146 17.87 -46.44 -3.25
N PHE A 147 18.58 -45.31 -3.00
CA PHE A 147 18.82 -44.25 -3.96
C PHE A 147 20.30 -44.10 -4.24
N ASP A 148 20.71 -44.22 -5.48
CA ASP A 148 22.01 -43.77 -5.95
C ASP A 148 21.90 -42.35 -6.47
N MET A 149 22.57 -41.43 -5.78
CA MET A 149 22.50 -39.98 -6.04
C MET A 149 23.67 -39.48 -6.89
N SER A 150 24.54 -40.40 -7.37
CA SER A 150 25.76 -40.05 -8.11
C SER A 150 25.49 -39.43 -9.49
N ASP A 151 24.27 -39.50 -10.00
CA ASP A 151 23.95 -39.22 -11.40
C ASP A 151 23.24 -37.89 -11.67
N VAL A 152 23.16 -36.96 -10.69
CA VAL A 152 22.61 -35.61 -10.92
C VAL A 152 23.68 -34.73 -11.56
N GLU A 153 23.82 -34.89 -12.89
CA GLU A 153 24.84 -34.13 -13.62
C GLU A 153 24.59 -32.60 -13.59
N ARG A 154 25.67 -31.86 -13.42
CA ARG A 154 25.70 -30.38 -13.54
C ARG A 154 24.80 -29.60 -12.56
N PHE A 155 24.30 -30.23 -11.50
CA PHE A 155 23.56 -29.56 -10.48
C PHE A 155 24.52 -28.75 -9.57
N ARG A 156 24.23 -27.45 -9.42
CA ARG A 156 24.97 -26.57 -8.55
C ARG A 156 23.96 -25.81 -7.68
N ARG A 157 24.09 -25.89 -6.37
CA ARG A 157 23.18 -25.22 -5.41
C ARG A 157 23.14 -23.72 -5.61
N GLU A 158 24.26 -23.11 -5.97
CA GLU A 158 24.41 -21.68 -6.17
C GLU A 158 23.49 -21.14 -7.29
N ASP A 159 23.16 -21.98 -8.26
CA ASP A 159 22.30 -21.62 -9.40
C ASP A 159 20.81 -21.74 -9.06
N HIS A 160 20.48 -22.25 -7.87
CA HIS A 160 19.11 -22.58 -7.46
C HIS A 160 18.63 -21.82 -6.22
N GLY A 161 19.24 -20.69 -5.90
CA GLY A 161 18.73 -19.75 -4.88
C GLY A 161 17.36 -19.17 -5.25
N LEU A 162 16.63 -18.67 -4.26
CA LEU A 162 15.33 -18.00 -4.48
C LEU A 162 15.52 -16.76 -5.38
N HIS A 163 14.55 -16.51 -6.23
CA HIS A 163 14.54 -15.30 -7.05
C HIS A 163 14.28 -14.08 -6.16
N PRO A 164 15.18 -13.09 -6.17
CA PRO A 164 15.04 -11.91 -5.32
C PRO A 164 13.89 -11.02 -5.78
N VAL A 165 13.29 -10.33 -4.82
CA VAL A 165 12.36 -9.22 -4.98
C VAL A 165 12.98 -8.03 -4.26
N ALA A 166 12.98 -6.86 -4.88
CA ALA A 166 13.47 -5.66 -4.23
C ALA A 166 12.56 -5.27 -3.08
N VAL A 167 13.14 -4.99 -1.92
CA VAL A 167 12.42 -4.56 -0.71
C VAL A 167 13.14 -3.39 -0.07
N ALA A 168 12.38 -2.47 0.52
CA ALA A 168 12.91 -1.30 1.21
C ALA A 168 11.99 -0.90 2.36
N GLU A 169 12.52 -0.18 3.34
CA GLU A 169 11.75 0.43 4.43
C GLU A 169 11.80 1.95 4.30
N TRP A 170 10.67 2.56 4.56
CA TRP A 170 10.58 4.01 4.79
C TRP A 170 9.54 4.29 5.86
N GLY A 171 9.96 4.97 6.91
CA GLY A 171 9.13 5.24 8.08
C GLY A 171 8.59 3.94 8.69
N CYS A 172 7.29 3.87 8.88
CA CYS A 172 6.62 2.69 9.43
C CYS A 172 6.24 1.63 8.37
N LEU A 173 6.63 1.81 7.10
CA LEU A 173 6.20 0.97 5.99
C LEU A 173 7.32 0.14 5.38
N VAL A 174 6.96 -1.06 4.95
CA VAL A 174 7.77 -1.91 4.07
C VAL A 174 7.19 -1.84 2.65
N PHE A 175 8.08 -1.65 1.69
CA PHE A 175 7.79 -1.64 0.27
C PHE A 175 8.43 -2.83 -0.42
N ALA A 176 7.78 -3.32 -1.47
CA ALA A 176 8.34 -4.32 -2.36
C ALA A 176 8.15 -3.90 -3.82
N SER A 177 9.10 -4.25 -4.68
CA SER A 177 8.99 -4.08 -6.12
C SER A 177 9.39 -5.35 -6.85
N VAL A 178 8.53 -5.80 -7.74
CA VAL A 178 8.77 -6.96 -8.62
C VAL A 178 9.36 -6.54 -9.98
N ASP A 179 9.64 -5.25 -10.16
CA ASP A 179 10.44 -4.76 -11.29
C ASP A 179 11.86 -5.37 -11.16
N PRO A 180 12.41 -5.98 -12.20
CA PRO A 180 13.74 -6.57 -12.14
C PRO A 180 14.87 -5.54 -11.96
N ALA A 181 14.60 -4.27 -12.23
CA ALA A 181 15.53 -3.15 -12.08
C ALA A 181 14.81 -1.88 -11.62
N PRO A 182 14.25 -1.88 -10.39
CA PRO A 182 13.52 -0.73 -9.91
C PRO A 182 14.46 0.45 -9.65
N GLU A 183 14.00 1.65 -9.91
CA GLU A 183 14.68 2.84 -9.38
C GLU A 183 14.67 2.81 -7.84
N PRO A 184 15.58 3.54 -7.18
CA PRO A 184 15.54 3.66 -5.72
C PRO A 184 14.17 4.13 -5.21
N LEU A 185 13.73 3.64 -4.04
CA LEU A 185 12.44 4.01 -3.44
C LEU A 185 12.30 5.53 -3.28
N GLU A 186 13.40 6.22 -2.99
CA GLU A 186 13.48 7.67 -2.83
C GLU A 186 12.99 8.42 -4.08
N ALA A 187 13.20 7.86 -5.27
CA ALA A 187 12.69 8.45 -6.51
C ALA A 187 11.16 8.41 -6.58
N GLN A 188 10.52 7.38 -6.03
CA GLN A 188 9.06 7.32 -5.93
C GLN A 188 8.53 8.22 -4.80
N LEU A 189 9.21 8.28 -3.67
CA LEU A 189 8.81 9.13 -2.54
C LEU A 189 8.98 10.64 -2.82
N GLY A 190 9.99 11.01 -3.62
CA GLY A 190 10.29 12.40 -3.92
C GLY A 190 10.57 13.21 -2.65
N ASP A 191 9.88 14.33 -2.46
CA ASP A 191 10.03 15.20 -1.29
C ASP A 191 9.26 14.75 -0.04
N LEU A 192 8.44 13.71 -0.14
CA LEU A 192 7.58 13.25 0.95
C LEU A 192 8.36 12.88 2.22
N ALA A 193 9.50 12.19 2.06
CA ALA A 193 10.34 11.80 3.18
C ALA A 193 10.80 13.02 3.99
N ASN A 194 11.21 14.08 3.32
CA ASN A 194 11.62 15.33 3.97
C ASN A 194 10.44 16.05 4.62
N ARG A 195 9.27 16.05 3.96
CA ARG A 195 8.07 16.72 4.45
C ARG A 195 7.47 16.07 5.70
N LEU A 196 7.70 14.78 5.91
CA LEU A 196 7.23 14.02 7.07
C LEU A 196 8.34 13.70 8.07
N ALA A 197 9.57 14.19 7.86
CA ALA A 197 10.72 13.86 8.72
C ALA A 197 10.48 14.19 10.20
N GLY A 198 9.76 15.29 10.49
CA GLY A 198 9.44 15.71 11.87
C GLY A 198 8.61 14.68 12.65
N TYR A 199 7.88 13.83 11.97
CA TYR A 199 7.05 12.80 12.62
C TYR A 199 7.80 11.52 12.98
N ARG A 200 9.07 11.35 12.60
CA ARG A 200 9.88 10.17 12.90
C ARG A 200 9.09 8.85 12.71
N LEU A 201 8.52 8.68 11.50
CA LEU A 201 7.56 7.58 11.21
C LEU A 201 8.13 6.18 11.50
N GLU A 202 9.43 6.02 11.54
CA GLU A 202 10.13 4.76 11.88
C GLU A 202 9.99 4.37 13.35
N GLU A 203 9.64 5.32 14.23
CA GLU A 203 9.46 5.07 15.66
C GLU A 203 8.04 4.62 16.03
N TRP A 204 7.08 4.79 15.13
CA TRP A 204 5.67 4.44 15.37
C TRP A 204 5.45 2.94 15.36
N ARG A 205 4.55 2.46 16.19
CA ARG A 205 4.25 1.02 16.35
C ARG A 205 2.76 0.77 16.22
N THR A 206 2.42 -0.36 15.65
CA THR A 206 1.05 -0.81 15.45
C THR A 206 0.37 -1.11 16.79
N ALA A 207 -0.68 -0.37 17.10
CA ALA A 207 -1.48 -0.55 18.30
C ALA A 207 -2.75 -1.36 18.05
N ARG A 208 -3.40 -1.18 16.88
CA ARG A 208 -4.60 -1.93 16.45
C ARG A 208 -4.57 -2.17 14.95
N THR A 209 -5.22 -3.27 14.55
CA THR A 209 -5.39 -3.64 13.15
C THR A 209 -6.82 -4.10 12.88
N ALA A 210 -7.29 -3.88 11.66
CA ALA A 210 -8.51 -4.51 11.16
C ALA A 210 -8.36 -4.78 9.66
N THR A 211 -9.20 -5.65 9.10
CA THR A 211 -9.26 -5.94 7.67
C THR A 211 -10.70 -5.84 7.20
N TYR A 212 -10.91 -5.21 6.06
CA TYR A 212 -12.21 -5.07 5.42
C TYR A 212 -12.18 -5.67 4.01
N GLU A 213 -13.27 -6.36 3.66
CA GLU A 213 -13.54 -6.76 2.30
C GLU A 213 -14.50 -5.75 1.69
N ILE A 214 -14.06 -5.03 0.66
CA ILE A 214 -14.81 -3.95 0.04
C ILE A 214 -15.23 -4.40 -1.36
N ALA A 215 -16.52 -4.37 -1.66
CA ALA A 215 -17.07 -4.71 -2.99
C ALA A 215 -16.90 -3.52 -3.97
N ALA A 216 -15.69 -3.00 -4.04
CA ALA A 216 -15.30 -1.91 -4.93
C ALA A 216 -13.85 -2.07 -5.40
N ASN A 217 -13.53 -1.47 -6.54
CA ASN A 217 -12.18 -1.34 -7.05
C ASN A 217 -11.33 -0.47 -6.10
N TYR A 218 -10.06 -0.81 -5.88
CA TYR A 218 -9.17 -0.07 -4.98
C TYR A 218 -9.02 1.41 -5.39
N LYS A 219 -9.18 1.75 -6.68
CA LYS A 219 -9.16 3.14 -7.12
C LYS A 219 -10.36 3.93 -6.61
N VAL A 220 -11.52 3.31 -6.45
CA VAL A 220 -12.69 3.98 -5.85
C VAL A 220 -12.42 4.29 -4.38
N VAL A 221 -11.77 3.38 -3.66
CA VAL A 221 -11.32 3.60 -2.27
C VAL A 221 -10.28 4.74 -2.22
N ALA A 222 -9.29 4.69 -3.10
CA ALA A 222 -8.26 5.72 -3.22
C ALA A 222 -8.85 7.11 -3.51
N GLU A 223 -9.77 7.17 -4.46
CA GLU A 223 -10.41 8.40 -4.89
C GLU A 223 -11.28 9.01 -3.80
N ASN A 224 -12.02 8.18 -3.06
CA ASN A 224 -12.79 8.62 -1.89
C ASN A 224 -11.87 9.23 -0.82
N PHE A 225 -10.75 8.58 -0.54
CA PHE A 225 -9.79 9.05 0.47
C PHE A 225 -9.16 10.41 0.12
N MET A 226 -8.95 10.70 -1.16
CA MET A 226 -8.16 11.86 -1.60
C MET A 226 -8.95 13.16 -1.77
N GLU A 227 -10.25 13.18 -1.45
CA GLU A 227 -11.07 14.37 -1.64
C GLU A 227 -11.92 14.66 -0.40
N TYR A 228 -12.37 15.92 -0.27
CA TYR A 228 -13.21 16.38 0.85
C TYR A 228 -14.63 16.76 0.43
N TYR A 229 -14.98 16.54 -0.82
CA TYR A 229 -16.27 16.95 -1.35
C TYR A 229 -17.44 16.15 -0.74
N HIS A 230 -17.19 14.87 -0.40
CA HIS A 230 -18.18 13.99 0.24
C HIS A 230 -18.37 14.25 1.74
N LEU A 231 -17.40 14.87 2.44
CA LEU A 231 -17.41 14.97 3.90
C LEU A 231 -18.73 15.50 4.50
N PRO A 232 -19.33 16.60 4.01
CA PRO A 232 -20.54 17.14 4.62
C PRO A 232 -21.75 16.20 4.54
N TRP A 233 -21.71 15.28 3.58
CA TRP A 233 -22.83 14.38 3.27
C TRP A 233 -22.64 12.99 3.86
N VAL A 234 -21.42 12.51 3.93
CA VAL A 234 -21.06 11.16 4.40
C VAL A 234 -20.65 11.20 5.87
N HIS A 235 -19.86 12.19 6.27
CA HIS A 235 -19.26 12.29 7.61
C HIS A 235 -19.67 13.56 8.36
N PRO A 236 -20.95 13.78 8.70
CA PRO A 236 -21.39 14.99 9.39
C PRO A 236 -20.74 15.14 10.78
N GLY A 237 -20.25 14.04 11.36
CA GLY A 237 -19.46 14.03 12.60
C GLY A 237 -18.05 14.58 12.40
N LEU A 238 -17.36 14.14 11.36
CA LEU A 238 -15.99 14.53 11.06
C LEU A 238 -15.86 16.00 10.66
N VAL A 239 -16.82 16.56 9.93
CA VAL A 239 -16.81 17.99 9.54
C VAL A 239 -16.77 18.94 10.75
N LYS A 240 -17.26 18.49 11.92
CA LYS A 240 -17.23 19.31 13.15
C LYS A 240 -15.82 19.50 13.70
N VAL A 241 -14.95 18.54 13.47
CA VAL A 241 -13.56 18.54 13.94
C VAL A 241 -12.56 18.82 12.81
N SER A 242 -12.97 18.64 11.56
CA SER A 242 -12.19 18.88 10.35
C SER A 242 -12.99 19.77 9.38
N PRO A 243 -13.11 21.09 9.65
CA PRO A 243 -13.93 21.99 8.84
C PRO A 243 -13.38 22.14 7.42
N MET A 244 -14.25 22.12 6.41
CA MET A 244 -13.91 22.22 4.99
C MET A 244 -12.93 23.38 4.68
N LYS A 245 -13.12 24.55 5.29
CA LYS A 245 -12.28 25.73 5.07
C LYS A 245 -10.84 25.62 5.62
N ALA A 246 -10.55 24.59 6.42
CA ALA A 246 -9.23 24.33 6.99
C ALA A 246 -8.42 23.34 6.15
N HIS A 247 -8.92 22.93 4.99
CA HIS A 247 -8.28 21.97 4.12
C HIS A 247 -7.45 22.64 3.04
N TYR A 248 -6.28 22.04 2.77
CA TYR A 248 -5.32 22.46 1.77
C TYR A 248 -4.86 21.25 0.96
N ARG A 249 -4.61 21.45 -0.34
CA ARG A 249 -3.91 20.46 -1.15
C ARG A 249 -2.51 20.27 -0.62
N TRP A 250 -2.07 19.03 -0.61
CA TRP A 250 -0.74 18.68 -0.09
C TRP A 250 -0.09 17.66 -1.00
N GLN A 251 0.47 18.15 -2.08
CA GLN A 251 1.11 17.37 -3.16
C GLN A 251 2.54 17.85 -3.32
N GLY A 252 3.39 17.00 -3.91
CA GLY A 252 4.80 17.30 -4.08
C GLY A 252 5.43 16.62 -5.29
N THR A 253 6.73 16.41 -5.25
CA THR A 253 7.51 15.89 -6.37
C THR A 253 7.49 14.36 -6.46
N GLY A 254 6.98 13.65 -5.43
CA GLY A 254 6.88 12.19 -5.40
C GLY A 254 5.60 11.64 -6.03
N MET A 255 5.55 10.31 -6.13
CA MET A 255 4.36 9.56 -6.53
C MET A 255 3.39 9.46 -5.35
N TYR A 256 2.93 10.60 -4.89
CA TYR A 256 1.90 10.72 -3.87
C TYR A 256 1.01 11.91 -4.15
N THR A 257 -0.14 11.90 -3.54
CA THR A 257 -1.08 13.02 -3.57
C THR A 257 -1.79 13.09 -2.23
N GLY A 258 -2.34 14.24 -1.88
CA GLY A 258 -2.98 14.33 -0.57
C GLY A 258 -3.46 15.72 -0.21
N MET A 259 -3.81 15.82 1.04
CA MET A 259 -4.43 16.98 1.65
C MET A 259 -3.92 17.17 3.06
N CYS A 260 -4.00 18.40 3.54
CA CYS A 260 -3.66 18.79 4.91
C CYS A 260 -4.83 19.57 5.50
N THR A 261 -5.21 19.27 6.73
CA THR A 261 -6.13 20.09 7.52
C THR A 261 -5.33 20.84 8.57
N ARG A 262 -5.46 22.18 8.61
CA ARG A 262 -4.83 23.05 9.62
C ARG A 262 -5.58 24.36 9.88
N PRO A 263 -5.66 24.84 11.12
CA PRO A 263 -5.30 24.05 12.29
C PRO A 263 -6.34 22.97 12.53
N ILE A 264 -5.89 21.82 13.05
CA ILE A 264 -6.79 20.86 13.67
C ILE A 264 -7.15 21.36 15.05
N ALA A 265 -8.39 21.12 15.48
CA ALA A 265 -8.82 21.49 16.82
C ALA A 265 -8.08 20.65 17.86
N ALA A 266 -7.14 21.24 18.60
CA ALA A 266 -6.53 20.60 19.74
C ALA A 266 -7.60 20.29 20.80
N ASN A 267 -7.63 19.07 21.34
CA ASN A 267 -8.49 18.66 22.45
C ASN A 267 -9.97 18.99 22.25
N THR A 268 -10.57 18.49 21.21
CA THR A 268 -12.01 18.57 21.13
C THR A 268 -12.64 17.39 21.84
N ASP A 269 -13.56 17.66 22.77
CA ASP A 269 -14.46 16.68 23.39
C ASP A 269 -15.33 15.92 22.38
N ARG A 270 -14.97 15.92 21.10
CA ARG A 270 -15.86 15.52 20.00
C ARG A 270 -15.22 14.69 18.88
N GLY A 271 -13.99 14.26 18.99
CA GLY A 271 -13.37 13.52 17.92
C GLY A 271 -12.24 12.63 18.39
N GLY A 272 -11.86 11.67 17.61
CA GLY A 272 -10.90 10.60 17.88
C GLY A 272 -9.47 10.99 18.29
N TRP A 273 -9.22 12.26 18.57
CA TRP A 273 -7.96 12.78 19.15
C TRP A 273 -7.89 12.68 20.66
N GLN A 274 -8.98 12.34 21.31
CA GLN A 274 -9.08 12.36 22.77
C GLN A 274 -8.14 11.35 23.43
N GLY A 275 -7.42 11.82 24.44
CA GLY A 275 -6.70 10.98 25.37
C GLY A 275 -5.29 10.54 24.97
N LEU A 276 -4.83 10.76 23.73
CA LEU A 276 -3.46 10.57 23.34
C LEU A 276 -2.74 11.92 23.23
N SER A 277 -1.65 12.08 23.95
CA SER A 277 -0.80 13.27 23.82
C SER A 277 -0.11 13.28 22.46
N PRO A 278 0.12 14.46 21.87
CA PRO A 278 1.02 14.58 20.72
C PRO A 278 2.40 14.02 21.05
N MET A 279 3.09 13.48 20.04
CA MET A 279 4.49 13.10 20.18
C MET A 279 5.35 14.34 20.48
N GLU A 280 6.45 14.15 21.20
CA GLU A 280 7.35 15.24 21.53
C GLU A 280 8.23 15.67 20.35
N GLY A 281 8.59 16.96 20.30
CA GLY A 281 9.53 17.51 19.32
C GLY A 281 8.94 17.87 17.97
N LEU A 282 7.62 17.81 17.79
CA LEU A 282 6.96 18.33 16.58
C LEU A 282 7.13 19.86 16.47
N SER A 283 7.25 20.36 15.24
CA SER A 283 7.11 21.78 14.96
C SER A 283 5.71 22.27 15.33
N GLU A 284 5.53 23.59 15.51
CA GLU A 284 4.21 24.19 15.79
C GLU A 284 3.20 23.85 14.66
N GLU A 285 3.66 23.86 13.42
CA GLU A 285 2.85 23.49 12.27
C GLU A 285 2.45 22.01 12.31
N ASP A 286 3.41 21.12 12.55
CA ASP A 286 3.15 19.67 12.61
C ASP A 286 2.24 19.29 13.78
N ALA A 287 2.42 19.96 14.93
CA ALA A 287 1.59 19.74 16.12
C ALA A 287 0.13 20.20 15.94
N THR A 288 -0.16 21.00 14.92
CA THR A 288 -1.51 21.54 14.65
C THR A 288 -2.06 21.11 13.28
N SER A 289 -1.41 20.16 12.60
CA SER A 289 -1.80 19.70 11.27
C SER A 289 -2.18 18.23 11.27
N ALA A 290 -3.13 17.85 10.41
CA ALA A 290 -3.38 16.49 10.00
C ALA A 290 -3.07 16.37 8.51
N ARG A 291 -2.26 15.39 8.13
CA ARG A 291 -1.87 15.14 6.72
C ARG A 291 -2.45 13.84 6.25
N PHE A 292 -3.19 13.90 5.16
CA PHE A 292 -3.86 12.76 4.52
C PHE A 292 -3.18 12.53 3.18
N VAL A 293 -2.42 11.46 3.08
CA VAL A 293 -1.54 11.18 1.94
C VAL A 293 -1.90 9.84 1.34
N TRP A 294 -2.15 9.82 0.05
CA TRP A 294 -2.18 8.59 -0.73
C TRP A 294 -0.82 8.36 -1.38
N LEU A 295 -0.14 7.31 -0.92
CA LEU A 295 1.08 6.79 -1.56
C LEU A 295 0.70 5.89 -2.73
N PHE A 296 1.14 6.24 -3.91
CA PHE A 296 0.95 5.42 -5.08
C PHE A 296 1.68 4.06 -4.95
N PRO A 297 1.05 2.94 -5.34
CA PRO A 297 -0.26 2.87 -5.96
C PRO A 297 -1.44 2.70 -4.97
N ASN A 298 -1.23 2.24 -3.73
CA ASN A 298 -2.30 1.62 -2.97
C ASN A 298 -2.28 1.82 -1.44
N ALA A 299 -1.61 2.83 -0.93
CA ALA A 299 -1.60 3.06 0.52
C ALA A 299 -2.02 4.48 0.91
N ALA A 300 -2.83 4.57 1.94
CA ALA A 300 -3.17 5.82 2.60
C ALA A 300 -2.42 5.97 3.93
N LEU A 301 -1.98 7.19 4.22
CA LEU A 301 -1.41 7.59 5.49
C LEU A 301 -2.16 8.82 6.02
N ASN A 302 -2.81 8.69 7.17
CA ASN A 302 -3.29 9.81 7.96
C ASN A 302 -2.25 10.07 9.05
N VAL A 303 -1.46 11.12 8.90
CA VAL A 303 -0.39 11.47 9.84
C VAL A 303 -0.87 12.63 10.71
N LEU A 304 -1.04 12.34 11.99
CA LEU A 304 -1.51 13.28 12.99
C LEU A 304 -0.49 13.38 14.13
N PRO A 305 -0.56 14.43 14.96
CA PRO A 305 0.43 14.63 16.02
C PRO A 305 0.50 13.50 17.05
N ASN A 306 -0.57 12.75 17.26
CA ASN A 306 -0.71 11.75 18.31
C ASN A 306 -1.00 10.33 17.82
N HIS A 307 -1.24 10.14 16.54
CA HIS A 307 -1.40 8.82 15.92
C HIS A 307 -1.15 8.87 14.42
N VAL A 308 -0.87 7.71 13.85
CA VAL A 308 -0.86 7.48 12.41
C VAL A 308 -1.86 6.39 12.08
N PHE A 309 -2.71 6.63 11.09
CA PHE A 309 -3.64 5.64 10.58
C PHE A 309 -3.24 5.29 9.14
N VAL A 310 -2.99 4.01 8.88
CA VAL A 310 -2.53 3.52 7.58
C VAL A 310 -3.58 2.57 7.01
N MET A 311 -3.85 2.70 5.71
CA MET A 311 -4.67 1.75 4.96
C MET A 311 -3.84 1.21 3.79
N LEU A 312 -3.80 -0.11 3.64
CA LEU A 312 -3.24 -0.79 2.48
C LEU A 312 -4.39 -1.38 1.66
N ALA A 313 -4.71 -0.76 0.54
CA ALA A 313 -5.80 -1.17 -0.34
C ALA A 313 -5.28 -2.16 -1.40
N ARG A 314 -5.38 -3.45 -1.12
CA ARG A 314 -4.90 -4.51 -2.01
C ARG A 314 -6.00 -4.88 -3.02
N PRO A 315 -5.77 -4.69 -4.34
CA PRO A 315 -6.73 -5.10 -5.35
C PRO A 315 -6.90 -6.63 -5.34
N ASP A 316 -8.15 -7.09 -5.29
CA ASP A 316 -8.54 -8.50 -5.37
C ASP A 316 -9.55 -8.69 -6.51
N GLY A 317 -9.09 -8.42 -7.72
CA GLY A 317 -9.90 -8.34 -8.92
C GLY A 317 -10.40 -6.91 -9.22
N PRO A 318 -11.14 -6.76 -10.32
CA PRO A 318 -11.56 -5.43 -10.79
C PRO A 318 -12.63 -4.75 -9.92
N ARG A 319 -13.30 -5.49 -9.03
CA ARG A 319 -14.45 -5.00 -8.26
C ARG A 319 -14.40 -5.36 -6.79
N ARG A 320 -13.23 -5.74 -6.29
CA ARG A 320 -13.02 -6.10 -4.90
C ARG A 320 -11.68 -5.58 -4.42
N THR A 321 -11.65 -5.11 -3.19
CA THR A 321 -10.46 -4.66 -2.48
C THR A 321 -10.40 -5.33 -1.12
N LEU A 322 -9.23 -5.83 -0.76
CA LEU A 322 -8.91 -6.19 0.62
C LEU A 322 -8.17 -5.00 1.22
N GLU A 323 -8.76 -4.39 2.23
CA GLU A 323 -8.19 -3.25 2.92
C GLU A 323 -7.70 -3.65 4.30
N ASP A 324 -6.39 -3.59 4.50
CA ASP A 324 -5.79 -3.76 5.81
C ASP A 324 -5.53 -2.39 6.42
N VAL A 325 -6.06 -2.15 7.62
CA VAL A 325 -5.89 -0.90 8.34
C VAL A 325 -5.07 -1.09 9.61
N TYR A 326 -4.27 -0.09 9.92
CA TYR A 326 -3.35 -0.07 11.04
C TYR A 326 -3.45 1.27 11.76
N LEU A 327 -3.73 1.23 13.06
CA LEU A 327 -3.61 2.38 13.93
C LEU A 327 -2.29 2.28 14.68
N LEU A 328 -1.42 3.29 14.49
CA LEU A 328 -0.11 3.35 15.11
C LEU A 328 -0.07 4.46 16.16
N THR A 329 0.71 4.22 17.18
CA THR A 329 1.03 5.20 18.22
C THR A 329 2.54 5.33 18.39
N HIS A 330 2.99 6.53 18.74
CA HIS A 330 4.38 6.77 19.08
C HIS A 330 4.66 6.32 20.53
N PRO A 331 5.85 5.84 20.87
CA PRO A 331 6.19 5.48 22.26
C PRO A 331 5.95 6.59 23.27
N ASP A 332 6.17 7.85 22.92
CA ASP A 332 5.89 9.01 23.77
C ASP A 332 4.41 9.09 24.16
N THR A 333 3.51 8.71 23.27
CA THR A 333 2.06 8.74 23.50
C THR A 333 1.56 7.54 24.27
N ALA A 334 2.36 6.46 24.36
CA ALA A 334 1.99 5.18 24.94
C ALA A 334 2.11 5.13 26.48
N SER A 335 2.54 6.20 27.13
CA SER A 335 2.87 6.23 28.58
C SER A 335 1.72 6.61 29.51
N GLY A 336 0.52 6.92 29.00
CA GLY A 336 -0.63 7.39 29.81
C GLY A 336 -1.40 6.27 30.51
N VAL A 337 -1.95 6.55 31.69
CA VAL A 337 -2.77 5.59 32.48
C VAL A 337 -3.99 5.08 31.70
N ASP A 338 -4.56 5.91 30.83
CA ASP A 338 -5.73 5.60 30.00
C ASP A 338 -5.37 5.20 28.55
N TYR A 339 -4.09 4.91 28.26
CA TYR A 339 -3.61 4.63 26.91
C TYR A 339 -4.48 3.63 26.14
N HIS A 340 -4.68 2.44 26.68
CA HIS A 340 -5.45 1.39 26.01
C HIS A 340 -6.88 1.83 25.68
N ARG A 341 -7.53 2.52 26.62
CA ARG A 341 -8.87 3.05 26.43
C ARG A 341 -8.91 4.10 25.33
N SER A 342 -7.93 4.99 25.29
CA SER A 342 -7.82 6.04 24.27
C SER A 342 -7.57 5.45 22.88
N VAL A 343 -6.72 4.43 22.80
CA VAL A 343 -6.47 3.69 21.55
C VAL A 343 -7.74 2.97 21.08
N ASP A 344 -8.49 2.34 21.97
CA ASP A 344 -9.75 1.65 21.60
C ASP A 344 -10.82 2.63 21.12
N GLN A 345 -10.93 3.80 21.76
CA GLN A 345 -11.84 4.86 21.31
C GLN A 345 -11.45 5.43 19.95
N LEU A 346 -10.16 5.61 19.73
CA LEU A 346 -9.64 6.12 18.46
C LEU A 346 -9.81 5.08 17.33
N ALA A 347 -9.57 3.81 17.63
CA ALA A 347 -9.81 2.72 16.67
C ALA A 347 -11.30 2.63 16.31
N ALA A 348 -12.20 2.75 17.29
CA ALA A 348 -13.64 2.76 17.04
C ALA A 348 -14.09 3.97 16.19
N PHE A 349 -13.49 5.15 16.41
CA PHE A 349 -13.74 6.34 15.58
C PHE A 349 -13.35 6.11 14.13
N TRP A 350 -12.14 5.61 13.88
CA TRP A 350 -11.69 5.34 12.50
C TRP A 350 -12.45 4.18 11.86
N ASP A 351 -12.88 3.17 12.63
CA ASP A 351 -13.76 2.10 12.12
C ASP A 351 -15.13 2.66 11.68
N GLU A 352 -15.72 3.58 12.43
CA GLU A 352 -16.98 4.23 12.07
C GLU A 352 -16.83 5.03 10.76
N VAL A 353 -15.81 5.89 10.68
CA VAL A 353 -15.53 6.69 9.48
C VAL A 353 -15.30 5.78 8.26
N ASN A 354 -14.48 4.75 8.41
CA ASN A 354 -14.18 3.84 7.32
C ASN A 354 -15.42 3.06 6.84
N ARG A 355 -16.31 2.65 7.74
CA ARG A 355 -17.57 1.97 7.37
C ARG A 355 -18.53 2.90 6.62
N GLU A 356 -18.58 4.18 6.98
CA GLU A 356 -19.35 5.19 6.25
C GLU A 356 -18.81 5.29 4.81
N ASP A 357 -17.49 5.35 4.63
CA ASP A 357 -16.84 5.38 3.31
C ASP A 357 -17.10 4.11 2.51
N ILE A 358 -16.94 2.93 3.10
CA ILE A 358 -17.19 1.64 2.44
C ILE A 358 -18.60 1.61 1.86
N ALA A 359 -19.60 2.06 2.62
CA ALA A 359 -20.99 2.08 2.16
C ALA A 359 -21.19 2.94 0.91
N VAL A 360 -20.44 4.04 0.78
CA VAL A 360 -20.52 4.96 -0.37
C VAL A 360 -19.70 4.43 -1.56
N VAL A 361 -18.46 3.98 -1.37
CA VAL A 361 -17.61 3.48 -2.45
C VAL A 361 -18.21 2.25 -3.13
N GLU A 362 -18.90 1.38 -2.38
CA GLU A 362 -19.63 0.26 -2.96
C GLU A 362 -20.82 0.69 -3.81
N ARG A 363 -21.49 1.81 -3.46
CA ARG A 363 -22.54 2.40 -4.30
C ARG A 363 -21.96 2.98 -5.58
N VAL A 364 -20.80 3.66 -5.48
CA VAL A 364 -20.08 4.18 -6.64
C VAL A 364 -19.69 3.03 -7.57
N GLN A 365 -19.13 1.94 -7.06
CA GLN A 365 -18.76 0.77 -7.85
C GLN A 365 -19.97 0.19 -8.62
N ARG A 366 -21.12 0.09 -7.97
CA ARG A 366 -22.36 -0.37 -8.65
C ARG A 366 -22.81 0.62 -9.75
N GLY A 367 -22.66 1.92 -9.50
CA GLY A 367 -22.97 2.97 -10.48
C GLY A 367 -22.05 2.95 -11.70
N LEU A 368 -20.75 2.76 -11.49
CA LEU A 368 -19.73 2.64 -12.53
C LEU A 368 -20.01 1.48 -13.50
N ALA A 369 -20.63 0.40 -13.02
CA ALA A 369 -21.03 -0.74 -13.84
C ALA A 369 -22.32 -0.49 -14.65
N ASN A 370 -23.00 0.62 -14.46
CA ASN A 370 -24.22 0.94 -15.20
C ASN A 370 -23.88 1.49 -16.61
N PRO A 371 -24.39 0.91 -17.70
CA PRO A 371 -24.09 1.38 -19.07
C PRO A 371 -24.49 2.83 -19.37
N ALA A 372 -25.35 3.43 -18.55
CA ALA A 372 -25.72 4.84 -18.67
C ALA A 372 -24.64 5.80 -18.16
N TYR A 373 -23.69 5.31 -17.33
CA TYR A 373 -22.56 6.10 -16.88
C TYR A 373 -21.41 6.01 -17.89
N THR A 374 -21.02 7.14 -18.43
CA THR A 374 -19.97 7.23 -19.46
C THR A 374 -18.76 8.08 -19.04
N GLY A 375 -18.76 8.55 -17.79
CA GLY A 375 -17.77 9.44 -17.21
C GLY A 375 -18.45 10.60 -16.48
N GLY A 376 -17.79 11.11 -15.45
CA GLY A 376 -18.22 12.24 -14.62
C GLY A 376 -17.41 13.50 -14.89
N ARG A 377 -17.69 14.56 -14.14
CA ARG A 377 -16.95 15.82 -14.14
C ARG A 377 -16.28 16.00 -12.78
N MET A 378 -15.05 16.47 -12.80
CA MET A 378 -14.30 16.79 -11.59
C MET A 378 -14.75 18.12 -10.99
N CYS A 379 -14.83 18.17 -9.67
CA CYS A 379 -14.91 19.41 -8.89
C CYS A 379 -13.50 19.88 -8.56
N TYR A 380 -12.91 20.72 -9.40
CA TYR A 380 -11.49 21.06 -9.35
C TYR A 380 -11.00 21.55 -7.98
N ARG A 381 -11.86 22.14 -7.18
CA ARG A 381 -11.50 22.65 -5.85
C ARG A 381 -11.20 21.54 -4.84
N PHE A 382 -11.85 20.40 -4.97
CA PHE A 382 -11.81 19.31 -4.01
C PHE A 382 -11.12 18.05 -4.55
N GLU A 383 -11.17 17.84 -5.87
CA GLU A 383 -10.81 16.58 -6.51
C GLU A 383 -9.52 16.64 -7.33
N GLU A 384 -8.71 17.68 -7.16
CA GLU A 384 -7.41 17.79 -7.81
C GLU A 384 -6.43 16.68 -7.40
N PRO A 385 -6.33 16.28 -6.11
CA PRO A 385 -5.51 15.15 -5.71
C PRO A 385 -5.94 13.83 -6.38
N LEU A 386 -7.24 13.63 -6.53
CA LEU A 386 -7.83 12.50 -7.25
C LEU A 386 -7.46 12.54 -8.74
N HIS A 387 -7.56 13.70 -9.39
CA HIS A 387 -7.17 13.89 -10.79
C HIS A 387 -5.68 13.57 -11.00
N ARG A 388 -4.81 14.00 -10.08
CA ARG A 388 -3.39 13.66 -10.11
C ARG A 388 -3.16 12.16 -10.00
N PHE A 389 -3.84 11.46 -9.09
CA PHE A 389 -3.76 10.01 -8.96
C PHE A 389 -4.21 9.30 -10.25
N GLN A 390 -5.32 9.70 -10.85
CA GLN A 390 -5.77 9.13 -12.12
C GLN A 390 -4.72 9.33 -13.22
N ASN A 391 -4.06 10.47 -13.25
CA ASN A 391 -2.97 10.73 -14.20
C ASN A 391 -1.73 9.87 -13.94
N MET A 392 -1.41 9.54 -12.68
CA MET A 392 -0.37 8.57 -12.34
C MET A 392 -0.70 7.17 -12.87
N ILE A 393 -1.95 6.72 -12.71
CA ILE A 393 -2.42 5.45 -13.27
C ILE A 393 -2.27 5.46 -14.79
N ILE A 394 -2.78 6.50 -15.47
CA ILE A 394 -2.70 6.61 -16.93
C ILE A 394 -1.24 6.59 -17.40
N ASP A 395 -0.34 7.33 -16.75
CA ASP A 395 1.07 7.36 -17.13
C ASP A 395 1.67 5.96 -17.13
N ARG A 396 1.44 5.18 -16.08
CA ARG A 396 1.90 3.78 -16.02
C ARG A 396 1.25 2.91 -17.11
N MET A 397 -0.06 3.04 -17.31
CA MET A 397 -0.79 2.27 -18.33
C MET A 397 -0.23 2.53 -19.74
N VAL A 398 0.11 3.76 -20.09
CA VAL A 398 0.68 4.10 -21.40
C VAL A 398 2.21 4.01 -21.47
N GLY A 399 2.85 3.47 -20.41
CA GLY A 399 4.29 3.21 -20.37
C GLY A 399 5.16 4.41 -20.00
N LEU A 400 4.60 5.47 -19.42
CA LEU A 400 5.34 6.62 -18.92
C LEU A 400 5.74 6.42 -17.46
N ARG A 401 7.05 6.45 -17.19
CA ARG A 401 7.61 6.39 -15.83
C ARG A 401 7.99 7.80 -15.38
N ARG A 402 7.02 8.58 -14.95
CA ARG A 402 7.24 9.94 -14.45
C ARG A 402 6.28 10.24 -13.30
N VAL A 403 6.59 11.24 -12.51
CA VAL A 403 5.59 11.96 -11.72
C VAL A 403 4.83 12.86 -12.69
N PRO A 404 3.51 12.75 -12.84
CA PRO A 404 2.77 13.61 -13.74
C PRO A 404 3.08 15.07 -13.40
N ALA A 405 3.31 15.88 -14.44
CA ALA A 405 3.25 17.32 -14.33
C ALA A 405 1.82 17.65 -13.91
N GLY A 406 1.59 17.58 -12.66
CA GLY A 406 0.31 17.93 -12.13
C GLY A 406 0.38 19.33 -11.69
N ASP A 407 -0.69 19.69 -11.44
CA ASP A 407 -1.22 20.79 -10.80
C ASP A 407 -0.41 20.99 -9.53
N GLU A 408 0.20 22.08 -9.41
CA GLU A 408 0.77 22.73 -8.24
C GLU A 408 1.44 21.85 -7.16
N VAL A 409 2.74 21.83 -7.23
CA VAL A 409 3.65 21.28 -6.21
C VAL A 409 3.67 22.16 -4.95
N VAL A 410 2.61 22.89 -4.64
CA VAL A 410 2.52 23.80 -3.50
C VAL A 410 1.24 23.55 -2.72
N GLU A 411 1.36 23.72 -1.42
CA GLU A 411 0.21 23.79 -0.53
C GLU A 411 -0.67 24.98 -0.92
N GLN A 412 -1.90 24.72 -1.34
CA GLN A 412 -2.85 25.76 -1.67
C GLN A 412 -4.16 25.55 -0.93
N PRO A 413 -4.79 26.65 -0.47
CA PRO A 413 -6.11 26.55 0.11
C PRO A 413 -7.10 25.99 -0.89
N MET A 414 -7.95 25.08 -0.47
CA MET A 414 -9.05 24.57 -1.30
C MET A 414 -10.14 25.61 -1.54
N PHE A 415 -10.16 26.66 -0.71
CA PHE A 415 -11.04 27.80 -0.85
C PHE A 415 -10.19 29.05 -1.01
N ASP A 416 -10.54 29.86 -2.00
CA ASP A 416 -10.05 31.25 -2.06
C ASP A 416 -10.60 31.97 -0.82
N SER A 417 -9.74 32.71 -0.14
CA SER A 417 -10.06 33.50 1.05
C SER A 417 -11.07 34.60 0.76
#